data_54c39bb4bf5e329154e98b8a2cac6c0b
#
_entry.id   54c39bb4bf5e329154e98b8a2cac6c0b
#
_cell.length_a   1.000
_cell.length_b   1.000
_cell.length_c   1.000
_cell.angle_alpha   90.00
_cell.angle_beta   90.00
_cell.angle_gamma   90.00
#
_symmetry.space_group_name_H-M   'P 1'
#
loop_
_entity.id
_entity.type
_entity.pdbx_description
1 polymer ?
#
loop_
_entity_poly.entity_id
_entity_poly.type
_entity_poly.pdbx_seq_one_letter_code
_entity_poly.pdbx_strand_id
1 'polypeptide(L)'
;MEKTNKFSGFWRFVKRNLAIIIVVACAIAVIGIAFAVRSAQKTNLDPTPVSGEVTDETEGTGITDIPVVQPDEDDQPDEPVVTKKDYVLPIATYTIGMDYSRDSEYVLVFKKTLNEYSVHNGIDFLAEEGTAVVAINDGKVTAITNDFGMGYTVEITHEDGYVSYYSSLGEDVAVSVGDEVECGQTIGCVANTATYENLEGSHLHFELKKDGKYVNPREVLEI
;
A
#
# COMPACT_ATOMS: atom_id res chain seq x y z
N MET A 1 -26.96 -46.74 -42.22
CA MET A 1 -25.77 -46.23 -41.58
C MET A 1 -25.92 -44.72 -41.40
N GLU A 2 -26.38 -44.29 -40.27
CA GLU A 2 -26.70 -42.90 -39.97
C GLU A 2 -25.47 -42.25 -39.27
N LYS A 3 -24.78 -41.36 -39.94
CA LYS A 3 -23.67 -40.59 -39.36
C LYS A 3 -24.26 -39.47 -38.49
N THR A 4 -24.39 -39.71 -37.21
CA THR A 4 -24.81 -38.71 -36.22
C THR A 4 -23.79 -37.55 -36.17
N ASN A 5 -24.26 -36.39 -36.53
CA ASN A 5 -23.49 -35.16 -36.64
C ASN A 5 -23.19 -34.61 -35.23
N LYS A 6 -22.10 -35.06 -34.58
CA LYS A 6 -21.63 -34.59 -33.26
C LYS A 6 -21.22 -33.11 -33.22
N PHE A 7 -21.13 -32.46 -34.38
CA PHE A 7 -20.66 -31.06 -34.49
C PHE A 7 -21.76 -30.02 -34.20
N SER A 8 -23.06 -30.37 -34.30
CA SER A 8 -24.14 -29.40 -34.13
C SER A 8 -24.34 -28.94 -32.68
N GLY A 9 -24.01 -29.79 -31.72
CA GLY A 9 -24.08 -29.48 -30.28
C GLY A 9 -23.01 -28.49 -29.83
N PHE A 10 -21.78 -28.69 -30.33
CA PHE A 10 -20.64 -27.82 -30.03
C PHE A 10 -20.88 -26.38 -30.53
N TRP A 11 -21.34 -26.19 -31.75
CA TRP A 11 -21.66 -24.88 -32.30
C TRP A 11 -22.79 -24.15 -31.58
N ARG A 12 -23.77 -24.84 -31.04
CA ARG A 12 -24.84 -24.28 -30.21
C ARG A 12 -24.28 -23.82 -28.84
N PHE A 13 -23.40 -24.60 -28.23
CA PHE A 13 -22.74 -24.24 -27.01
C PHE A 13 -21.86 -22.99 -27.18
N VAL A 14 -21.05 -22.94 -28.24
CA VAL A 14 -20.18 -21.78 -28.55
C VAL A 14 -21.01 -20.52 -28.78
N LYS A 15 -22.09 -20.58 -29.58
CA LYS A 15 -22.96 -19.42 -29.83
C LYS A 15 -23.63 -18.89 -28.55
N ARG A 16 -24.07 -19.79 -27.66
CA ARG A 16 -24.73 -19.41 -26.41
C ARG A 16 -23.76 -18.77 -25.39
N ASN A 17 -22.49 -19.15 -25.41
CA ASN A 17 -21.50 -18.69 -24.49
C ASN A 17 -20.41 -17.79 -25.14
N LEU A 18 -20.68 -17.28 -26.35
CA LEU A 18 -19.70 -16.52 -27.14
C LEU A 18 -19.13 -15.32 -26.37
N ALA A 19 -19.95 -14.59 -25.64
CA ALA A 19 -19.51 -13.46 -24.83
C ALA A 19 -18.50 -13.89 -23.74
N ILE A 20 -18.76 -14.99 -23.04
CA ILE A 20 -17.88 -15.53 -22.01
C ILE A 20 -16.55 -15.99 -22.62
N ILE A 21 -16.61 -16.66 -23.78
CA ILE A 21 -15.41 -17.14 -24.49
C ILE A 21 -14.54 -15.97 -24.92
N ILE A 22 -15.13 -14.87 -25.41
CA ILE A 22 -14.39 -13.65 -25.78
C ILE A 22 -13.71 -13.02 -24.56
N VAL A 23 -14.42 -12.88 -23.43
CA VAL A 23 -13.85 -12.32 -22.20
C VAL A 23 -12.66 -13.15 -21.71
N VAL A 24 -12.79 -14.48 -21.69
CA VAL A 24 -11.68 -15.37 -21.27
C VAL A 24 -10.50 -15.27 -22.23
N ALA A 25 -10.73 -15.21 -23.54
CA ALA A 25 -9.66 -15.06 -24.54
C ALA A 25 -8.93 -13.71 -24.38
N CYS A 26 -9.65 -12.62 -24.13
CA CYS A 26 -9.06 -11.31 -23.86
C CYS A 26 -8.21 -11.32 -22.58
N ALA A 27 -8.70 -11.95 -21.51
CA ALA A 27 -7.95 -12.07 -20.26
C ALA A 27 -6.62 -12.83 -20.45
N ILE A 28 -6.62 -13.93 -21.22
CA ILE A 28 -5.41 -14.71 -21.52
C ILE A 28 -4.41 -13.87 -22.35
N ALA A 29 -4.91 -13.08 -23.31
CA ALA A 29 -4.08 -12.20 -24.13
C ALA A 29 -3.37 -11.13 -23.28
N VAL A 30 -4.07 -10.50 -22.32
CA VAL A 30 -3.50 -9.51 -21.41
C VAL A 30 -2.41 -10.12 -20.53
N ILE A 31 -2.62 -11.32 -19.99
CA ILE A 31 -1.62 -12.05 -19.19
C ILE A 31 -0.39 -12.38 -20.03
N GLY A 32 -0.57 -12.80 -21.28
CA GLY A 32 0.53 -13.10 -22.22
C GLY A 32 1.38 -11.88 -22.53
N ILE A 33 0.78 -10.70 -22.73
CA ILE A 33 1.49 -9.44 -22.97
C ILE A 33 2.29 -9.02 -21.73
N ALA A 34 1.69 -9.11 -20.53
CA ALA A 34 2.37 -8.77 -19.28
C ALA A 34 3.61 -9.66 -19.04
N PHE A 35 3.52 -10.96 -19.38
CA PHE A 35 4.65 -11.87 -19.26
C PHE A 35 5.77 -11.57 -20.27
N ALA A 36 5.43 -11.22 -21.51
CA ALA A 36 6.39 -10.85 -22.56
C ALA A 36 7.16 -9.56 -22.21
N VAL A 37 6.48 -8.53 -21.66
CA VAL A 37 7.10 -7.28 -21.22
C VAL A 37 8.07 -7.53 -20.05
N ARG A 38 7.71 -8.39 -19.09
CA ARG A 38 8.57 -8.74 -17.95
C ARG A 38 9.80 -9.55 -18.36
N SER A 39 9.71 -10.36 -19.42
CA SER A 39 10.84 -11.11 -19.98
C SER A 39 11.83 -10.21 -20.74
N ALA A 40 11.34 -9.16 -21.41
CA ALA A 40 12.18 -8.22 -22.15
C ALA A 40 13.02 -7.29 -21.25
N GLN A 41 12.57 -7.04 -20.01
CA GLN A 41 13.31 -6.20 -19.05
C GLN A 41 14.50 -6.89 -18.37
N LYS A 42 14.67 -8.22 -18.51
CA LYS A 42 15.76 -8.97 -17.86
C LYS A 42 17.07 -9.04 -18.66
N THR A 43 17.17 -8.46 -19.85
CA THR A 43 18.32 -8.66 -20.76
C THR A 43 19.27 -7.46 -20.92
N ASN A 44 19.16 -6.40 -20.10
CA ASN A 44 20.06 -5.25 -20.22
C ASN A 44 20.69 -4.85 -18.88
N LEU A 45 21.56 -5.69 -18.32
CA LEU A 45 22.53 -5.30 -17.30
C LEU A 45 23.72 -6.27 -17.37
N ASP A 46 24.65 -5.96 -18.29
CA ASP A 46 25.95 -6.57 -18.33
C ASP A 46 26.97 -5.48 -17.94
N PRO A 47 27.69 -5.58 -16.82
CA PRO A 47 28.75 -4.65 -16.47
C PRO A 47 30.05 -5.13 -17.13
N THR A 48 30.59 -4.35 -18.05
CA THR A 48 31.94 -4.52 -18.59
C THR A 48 33.00 -4.32 -17.51
N PRO A 49 33.98 -5.21 -17.36
CA PRO A 49 35.12 -4.99 -16.49
C PRO A 49 36.15 -4.11 -17.19
N VAL A 50 36.48 -2.98 -16.57
CA VAL A 50 37.62 -2.17 -16.97
C VAL A 50 38.89 -2.75 -16.34
N SER A 51 39.75 -3.35 -17.17
CA SER A 51 41.11 -3.74 -16.85
C SER A 51 42.00 -2.48 -16.97
N GLY A 52 42.60 -2.06 -15.89
CA GLY A 52 43.65 -1.04 -15.83
C GLY A 52 44.92 -1.65 -15.27
N GLU A 53 45.86 -1.89 -16.18
CA GLU A 53 47.22 -2.36 -15.96
C GLU A 53 48.04 -1.24 -15.32
N VAL A 54 48.69 -1.49 -14.18
CA VAL A 54 49.63 -0.57 -13.54
C VAL A 54 51.03 -1.13 -13.71
N THR A 55 51.87 -0.41 -14.45
CA THR A 55 53.32 -0.64 -14.59
C THR A 55 54.08 0.00 -13.43
N ASP A 56 55.08 -0.71 -13.04
CA ASP A 56 56.05 -0.64 -11.98
C ASP A 56 57.10 0.50 -12.14
N GLU A 57 57.86 0.69 -11.04
CA GLU A 57 59.16 1.34 -10.84
C GLU A 57 59.19 2.83 -10.36
N THR A 58 59.65 3.11 -9.17
CA THR A 58 61.05 3.36 -8.84
C THR A 58 61.30 3.68 -7.36
N GLU A 59 62.44 3.25 -6.86
CA GLU A 59 63.02 3.39 -5.54
C GLU A 59 63.24 4.84 -5.04
N GLY A 60 63.27 5.00 -3.69
CA GLY A 60 63.85 6.24 -3.09
C GLY A 60 63.68 6.34 -1.55
N THR A 61 64.66 5.87 -0.85
CA THR A 61 65.05 6.05 0.55
C THR A 61 64.58 7.32 1.30
N GLY A 62 64.21 7.17 2.56
CA GLY A 62 64.13 8.27 3.53
C GLY A 62 63.43 7.92 4.84
N ILE A 63 64.14 7.46 5.85
CA ILE A 63 63.73 7.26 7.22
C ILE A 63 63.55 8.63 7.88
N THR A 64 62.35 8.91 8.44
CA THR A 64 62.18 9.85 9.55
C THR A 64 61.06 9.37 10.45
N ASP A 65 61.35 9.27 11.71
CA ASP A 65 60.45 8.90 12.82
C ASP A 65 59.18 9.78 12.84
N ILE A 66 58.05 9.12 12.76
CA ILE A 66 56.74 9.73 13.05
C ILE A 66 56.19 9.01 14.29
N PRO A 67 55.79 9.75 15.35
CA PRO A 67 55.22 9.14 16.56
C PRO A 67 53.90 8.43 16.21
N VAL A 68 53.81 7.18 16.69
CA VAL A 68 52.59 6.39 16.66
C VAL A 68 51.52 7.11 17.51
N VAL A 69 50.57 7.76 16.83
CA VAL A 69 49.32 8.17 17.46
C VAL A 69 48.45 6.90 17.45
N GLN A 70 48.13 6.39 18.63
CA GLN A 70 47.11 5.38 18.80
C GLN A 70 45.80 5.93 18.22
N PRO A 71 45.05 5.15 17.39
CA PRO A 71 43.68 5.54 17.04
C PRO A 71 42.84 5.47 18.31
N ASP A 72 42.21 6.57 18.68
CA ASP A 72 41.12 6.57 19.64
C ASP A 72 40.06 5.63 19.11
N GLU A 73 39.82 4.53 19.84
CA GLU A 73 38.70 3.62 19.63
C GLU A 73 37.42 4.33 20.14
N ASP A 74 36.84 5.20 19.30
CA ASP A 74 35.45 5.66 19.51
C ASP A 74 34.87 6.31 18.24
N ASP A 75 35.06 5.63 17.10
CA ASP A 75 34.32 5.98 15.89
C ASP A 75 33.39 4.80 15.53
N GLN A 76 32.46 4.53 16.47
CA GLN A 76 31.31 3.72 16.20
C GLN A 76 30.37 4.61 15.36
N PRO A 77 30.05 4.21 14.09
CA PRO A 77 29.08 4.99 13.34
C PRO A 77 27.81 5.07 14.15
N ASP A 78 27.38 6.31 14.45
CA ASP A 78 26.07 6.56 15.05
C ASP A 78 25.02 5.74 14.29
N GLU A 79 24.49 4.70 14.92
CA GLU A 79 23.27 4.09 14.44
C GLU A 79 22.25 5.22 14.31
N PRO A 80 21.51 5.31 13.20
CA PRO A 80 20.52 6.36 13.05
C PRO A 80 19.59 6.27 14.26
N VAL A 81 19.60 7.31 15.10
CA VAL A 81 18.64 7.46 16.19
C VAL A 81 17.27 7.46 15.52
N VAL A 82 16.60 6.32 15.56
CA VAL A 82 15.20 6.21 15.13
C VAL A 82 14.40 7.01 16.16
N THR A 83 14.26 8.31 15.90
CA THR A 83 13.31 9.13 16.64
C THR A 83 11.95 8.52 16.43
N LYS A 84 11.32 8.01 17.50
CA LYS A 84 9.94 7.54 17.47
C LYS A 84 9.12 8.68 16.87
N LYS A 85 8.60 8.48 15.66
CA LYS A 85 7.82 9.48 14.96
C LYS A 85 6.44 9.48 15.63
N ASP A 86 6.05 10.60 16.23
CA ASP A 86 4.77 10.72 16.90
C ASP A 86 3.65 10.78 15.85
N TYR A 87 2.86 9.71 15.75
CA TYR A 87 1.65 9.67 14.95
C TYR A 87 0.50 10.39 15.66
N VAL A 88 -0.26 11.18 14.91
CA VAL A 88 -1.49 11.78 15.46
C VAL A 88 -2.71 10.94 15.07
N LEU A 89 -3.78 11.09 15.83
CA LEU A 89 -5.06 10.47 15.48
C LEU A 89 -5.62 11.10 14.20
N PRO A 90 -6.18 10.30 13.28
CA PRO A 90 -6.73 10.82 12.02
C PRO A 90 -7.99 11.66 12.22
N ILE A 91 -8.58 11.64 13.41
CA ILE A 91 -9.83 12.32 13.77
C ILE A 91 -9.83 12.69 15.26
N ALA A 92 -10.30 13.89 15.58
CA ALA A 92 -10.22 14.42 16.96
C ALA A 92 -11.34 13.92 17.88
N THR A 93 -12.55 13.69 17.35
CA THR A 93 -13.72 13.28 18.12
C THR A 93 -14.37 12.06 17.48
N TYR A 94 -14.41 10.96 18.21
CA TYR A 94 -14.87 9.68 17.68
C TYR A 94 -15.31 8.72 18.78
N THR A 95 -16.00 7.65 18.38
CA THR A 95 -16.10 6.39 19.12
C THR A 95 -15.63 5.25 18.21
N ILE A 96 -15.07 4.18 18.78
CA ILE A 96 -14.66 3.03 17.96
C ILE A 96 -15.91 2.25 17.56
N GLY A 97 -16.06 2.05 16.26
CA GLY A 97 -17.06 1.18 15.62
C GLY A 97 -16.54 -0.25 15.47
N MET A 98 -16.31 -0.70 14.22
CA MET A 98 -15.63 -1.96 13.99
C MET A 98 -14.14 -1.81 14.24
N ASP A 99 -13.57 -2.81 14.92
CA ASP A 99 -12.17 -2.82 15.29
C ASP A 99 -11.36 -3.71 14.35
N TYR A 100 -10.04 -3.49 14.32
CA TYR A 100 -9.12 -4.34 13.59
C TYR A 100 -9.21 -5.79 14.07
N SER A 101 -9.35 -6.73 13.13
CA SER A 101 -9.59 -8.13 13.48
C SER A 101 -8.69 -9.12 12.75
N ARG A 102 -7.60 -8.63 12.14
CA ARG A 102 -6.73 -9.45 11.28
C ARG A 102 -5.56 -10.12 12.00
N ASP A 103 -5.57 -10.18 13.31
CA ASP A 103 -4.50 -10.85 14.05
C ASP A 103 -4.51 -12.37 13.87
N SER A 104 -3.41 -13.01 14.29
CA SER A 104 -3.06 -14.41 14.05
C SER A 104 -4.12 -15.45 14.45
N GLU A 105 -5.18 -15.04 15.14
CA GLU A 105 -6.27 -15.91 15.58
C GLU A 105 -7.60 -15.71 14.79
N TYR A 106 -7.59 -14.91 13.72
CA TYR A 106 -8.76 -14.70 12.85
C TYR A 106 -10.05 -14.33 13.62
N VAL A 107 -9.99 -13.29 14.41
CA VAL A 107 -11.21 -12.73 15.00
C VAL A 107 -12.06 -12.13 13.88
N LEU A 108 -13.27 -12.64 13.69
CA LEU A 108 -14.19 -12.12 12.69
C LEU A 108 -15.12 -11.09 13.33
N VAL A 109 -15.35 -9.98 12.65
CA VAL A 109 -16.37 -9.00 13.03
C VAL A 109 -17.63 -9.19 12.20
N PHE A 110 -18.78 -8.88 12.81
CA PHE A 110 -20.05 -8.93 12.09
C PHE A 110 -20.30 -7.61 11.38
N LYS A 111 -20.28 -7.64 10.04
CA LYS A 111 -20.61 -6.50 9.18
C LYS A 111 -22.12 -6.46 8.96
N LYS A 112 -22.81 -5.49 9.56
CA LYS A 112 -24.28 -5.39 9.50
C LYS A 112 -24.78 -5.19 8.08
N THR A 113 -24.11 -4.35 7.30
CA THR A 113 -24.48 -4.03 5.92
C THR A 113 -24.48 -5.26 5.03
N LEU A 114 -23.47 -6.12 5.15
CA LEU A 114 -23.30 -7.34 4.36
C LEU A 114 -23.97 -8.56 5.01
N ASN A 115 -24.41 -8.44 6.26
CA ASN A 115 -24.97 -9.53 7.06
C ASN A 115 -24.06 -10.76 7.11
N GLU A 116 -22.76 -10.55 7.30
CA GLU A 116 -21.75 -11.60 7.32
C GLU A 116 -20.69 -11.37 8.39
N TYR A 117 -19.97 -12.43 8.74
CA TYR A 117 -18.76 -12.35 9.55
C TYR A 117 -17.53 -12.39 8.64
N SER A 118 -16.69 -11.37 8.73
CA SER A 118 -15.46 -11.29 7.95
C SER A 118 -14.34 -10.59 8.72
N VAL A 119 -13.13 -10.67 8.18
CA VAL A 119 -11.97 -9.94 8.70
C VAL A 119 -12.16 -8.46 8.43
N HIS A 120 -11.81 -7.62 9.40
CA HIS A 120 -11.73 -6.18 9.28
C HIS A 120 -10.26 -5.74 9.32
N ASN A 121 -9.80 -5.09 8.25
CA ASN A 121 -8.38 -4.75 8.08
C ASN A 121 -8.01 -3.39 8.68
N GLY A 122 -9.00 -2.63 9.14
CA GLY A 122 -8.86 -1.28 9.66
C GLY A 122 -9.54 -1.08 11.00
N ILE A 123 -9.72 0.16 11.37
CA ILE A 123 -10.54 0.63 12.49
C ILE A 123 -11.56 1.62 11.94
N ASP A 124 -12.81 1.50 12.37
CA ASP A 124 -13.84 2.48 12.08
C ASP A 124 -13.94 3.47 13.23
N PHE A 125 -13.66 4.72 12.91
CA PHE A 125 -13.87 5.84 13.81
C PHE A 125 -15.25 6.46 13.53
N LEU A 126 -16.25 6.10 14.31
CA LEU A 126 -17.61 6.66 14.19
C LEU A 126 -17.58 8.14 14.57
N ALA A 127 -18.07 8.98 13.69
CA ALA A 127 -18.15 10.42 13.89
C ALA A 127 -19.25 11.03 13.02
N GLU A 128 -19.64 12.26 13.32
CA GLU A 128 -20.63 13.00 12.52
C GLU A 128 -20.07 13.31 11.11
N GLU A 129 -20.95 13.28 10.10
CA GLU A 129 -20.58 13.73 8.76
C GLU A 129 -20.05 15.17 8.81
N GLY A 130 -19.00 15.42 8.00
CA GLY A 130 -18.31 16.70 7.99
C GLY A 130 -17.20 16.84 9.03
N THR A 131 -17.02 15.86 9.96
CA THR A 131 -15.90 15.87 10.88
C THR A 131 -14.58 15.83 10.10
N ALA A 132 -13.64 16.73 10.41
CA ALA A 132 -12.36 16.81 9.70
C ALA A 132 -11.52 15.55 9.92
N VAL A 133 -10.92 15.06 8.83
CA VAL A 133 -9.95 13.96 8.81
C VAL A 133 -8.58 14.53 8.45
N VAL A 134 -7.56 14.12 9.21
CA VAL A 134 -6.19 14.63 9.07
C VAL A 134 -5.19 13.51 8.77
N ALA A 135 -4.08 13.85 8.12
CA ALA A 135 -2.96 12.95 7.91
C ALA A 135 -2.32 12.58 9.25
N ILE A 136 -2.11 11.27 9.49
CA ILE A 136 -1.53 10.79 10.76
C ILE A 136 -0.05 11.16 10.94
N ASN A 137 0.64 11.47 9.85
CA ASN A 137 2.06 11.83 9.80
C ASN A 137 2.37 12.53 8.49
N ASP A 138 3.57 13.12 8.38
CA ASP A 138 4.10 13.63 7.11
C ASP A 138 4.12 12.52 6.06
N GLY A 139 3.85 12.88 4.80
CA GLY A 139 3.84 11.90 3.73
C GLY A 139 3.43 12.49 2.40
N LYS A 140 3.26 11.61 1.44
CA LYS A 140 2.86 11.94 0.08
C LYS A 140 1.55 11.25 -0.28
N VAL A 141 0.60 11.99 -0.83
CA VAL A 141 -0.63 11.42 -1.38
C VAL A 141 -0.31 10.61 -2.63
N THR A 142 -0.46 9.29 -2.54
CA THR A 142 -0.13 8.36 -3.64
C THR A 142 -1.33 7.96 -4.46
N ALA A 143 -2.54 7.99 -3.89
CA ALA A 143 -3.77 7.76 -4.63
C ALA A 143 -4.97 8.48 -3.99
N ILE A 144 -5.94 8.83 -4.83
CA ILE A 144 -7.30 9.21 -4.44
C ILE A 144 -8.23 8.39 -5.31
N THR A 145 -9.08 7.58 -4.70
CA THR A 145 -9.99 6.68 -5.40
C THR A 145 -11.42 6.89 -4.91
N ASN A 146 -12.37 6.51 -5.75
CA ASN A 146 -13.77 6.41 -5.38
C ASN A 146 -14.28 5.08 -5.92
N ASP A 147 -14.41 4.09 -5.06
CA ASP A 147 -14.98 2.80 -5.44
C ASP A 147 -16.33 2.55 -4.73
N PHE A 148 -17.09 1.61 -5.26
CA PHE A 148 -18.43 1.34 -4.77
C PHE A 148 -18.43 0.85 -3.31
N GLY A 149 -17.40 0.12 -2.86
CA GLY A 149 -17.37 -0.52 -1.54
C GLY A 149 -16.97 0.43 -0.44
N MET A 150 -15.82 1.09 -0.63
CA MET A 150 -15.16 1.91 0.40
C MET A 150 -15.39 3.42 0.24
N GLY A 151 -16.03 3.85 -0.88
CA GLY A 151 -16.28 5.25 -1.18
C GLY A 151 -15.01 6.03 -1.53
N TYR A 152 -15.01 7.33 -1.22
CA TYR A 152 -13.83 8.17 -1.42
C TYR A 152 -12.74 7.78 -0.43
N THR A 153 -11.56 7.47 -0.98
CA THR A 153 -10.40 7.02 -0.21
C THR A 153 -9.16 7.82 -0.60
N VAL A 154 -8.46 8.36 0.37
CA VAL A 154 -7.13 8.95 0.23
C VAL A 154 -6.09 7.95 0.73
N GLU A 155 -5.04 7.73 -0.06
CA GLU A 155 -3.87 6.91 0.30
C GLU A 155 -2.67 7.82 0.47
N ILE A 156 -1.95 7.69 1.60
CA ILE A 156 -0.73 8.45 1.90
C ILE A 156 0.40 7.47 2.21
N THR A 157 1.53 7.64 1.50
CA THR A 157 2.77 6.92 1.78
C THR A 157 3.67 7.78 2.65
N HIS A 158 4.14 7.20 3.76
CA HIS A 158 5.03 7.84 4.73
C HIS A 158 6.48 7.38 4.54
N GLU A 159 7.45 8.22 4.91
CA GLU A 159 8.88 7.94 4.73
C GLU A 159 9.37 6.70 5.49
N ASP A 160 8.72 6.37 6.60
CA ASP A 160 9.04 5.22 7.43
C ASP A 160 8.47 3.89 6.91
N GLY A 161 7.92 3.89 5.69
CA GLY A 161 7.40 2.71 5.00
C GLY A 161 5.98 2.31 5.40
N TYR A 162 5.27 3.14 6.17
CA TYR A 162 3.84 2.99 6.36
C TYR A 162 3.07 3.57 5.18
N VAL A 163 1.90 2.98 4.91
CA VAL A 163 0.90 3.51 3.97
C VAL A 163 -0.43 3.55 4.71
N SER A 164 -1.01 4.73 4.84
CA SER A 164 -2.31 4.94 5.48
C SER A 164 -3.40 5.13 4.44
N TYR A 165 -4.59 4.58 4.73
CA TYR A 165 -5.78 4.64 3.90
C TYR A 165 -6.91 5.26 4.72
N TYR A 166 -7.52 6.30 4.17
CA TYR A 166 -8.62 7.04 4.77
C TYR A 166 -9.83 6.90 3.87
N SER A 167 -10.77 6.05 4.22
CA SER A 167 -11.94 5.71 3.41
C SER A 167 -13.24 6.22 4.03
N SER A 168 -14.34 6.12 3.30
CA SER A 168 -15.64 6.70 3.67
C SER A 168 -15.62 8.22 3.79
N LEU A 169 -14.74 8.88 3.03
CA LEU A 169 -14.65 10.34 2.97
C LEU A 169 -15.76 10.94 2.10
N GLY A 170 -15.99 12.25 2.30
CA GLY A 170 -16.80 13.06 1.40
C GLY A 170 -16.13 13.25 0.03
N GLU A 171 -16.92 13.65 -0.97
CA GLU A 171 -16.44 13.92 -2.34
C GLU A 171 -15.39 15.04 -2.39
N ASP A 172 -15.55 16.03 -1.52
CA ASP A 172 -14.67 17.20 -1.45
C ASP A 172 -13.42 16.88 -0.61
N VAL A 173 -12.49 16.07 -1.16
CA VAL A 173 -11.17 15.85 -0.54
C VAL A 173 -10.31 17.13 -0.68
N ALA A 174 -9.56 17.45 0.37
CA ALA A 174 -8.80 18.69 0.47
C ALA A 174 -7.39 18.63 -0.16
N VAL A 175 -7.03 17.48 -0.77
CA VAL A 175 -5.70 17.19 -1.32
C VAL A 175 -5.80 16.60 -2.72
N SER A 176 -4.68 16.57 -3.44
CA SER A 176 -4.54 15.99 -4.78
C SER A 176 -3.44 14.93 -4.80
N VAL A 177 -3.53 13.97 -5.73
CA VAL A 177 -2.47 12.97 -5.92
C VAL A 177 -1.15 13.65 -6.26
N GLY A 178 -0.11 13.32 -5.52
CA GLY A 178 1.23 13.88 -5.63
C GLY A 178 1.55 14.97 -4.61
N ASP A 179 0.56 15.47 -3.86
CA ASP A 179 0.78 16.47 -2.82
C ASP A 179 1.59 15.86 -1.66
N GLU A 180 2.51 16.66 -1.14
CA GLU A 180 3.14 16.43 0.16
C GLU A 180 2.22 16.97 1.26
N VAL A 181 2.00 16.18 2.30
CA VAL A 181 1.16 16.56 3.45
C VAL A 181 1.96 16.53 4.73
N GLU A 182 1.62 17.44 5.64
CA GLU A 182 2.20 17.49 6.97
C GLU A 182 1.33 16.72 7.98
N CYS A 183 1.95 16.24 9.05
CA CYS A 183 1.27 15.63 10.18
C CYS A 183 0.16 16.55 10.73
N GLY A 184 -1.06 16.05 10.83
CA GLY A 184 -2.22 16.84 11.28
C GLY A 184 -2.86 17.72 10.19
N GLN A 185 -2.35 17.71 8.96
CA GLN A 185 -2.97 18.44 7.86
C GLN A 185 -4.31 17.82 7.49
N THR A 186 -5.35 18.67 7.32
CA THR A 186 -6.68 18.20 6.88
C THR A 186 -6.60 17.69 5.43
N ILE A 187 -7.12 16.47 5.22
CA ILE A 187 -7.14 15.78 3.92
C ILE A 187 -8.55 15.56 3.38
N GLY A 188 -9.57 15.69 4.21
CA GLY A 188 -10.98 15.51 3.85
C GLY A 188 -11.89 15.57 5.07
N CYS A 189 -13.08 15.05 4.94
CA CYS A 189 -14.04 14.96 6.04
C CYS A 189 -14.77 13.60 6.02
N VAL A 190 -15.25 13.19 7.18
CA VAL A 190 -16.10 12.00 7.37
C VAL A 190 -17.38 12.14 6.56
N ALA A 191 -17.78 11.04 5.92
CA ALA A 191 -19.07 10.91 5.27
C ALA A 191 -19.63 9.48 5.44
N ASN A 192 -20.68 9.13 4.69
CA ASN A 192 -21.23 7.78 4.64
C ASN A 192 -21.21 7.26 3.18
N THR A 193 -20.01 7.26 2.58
CA THR A 193 -19.82 6.88 1.17
C THR A 193 -19.42 5.42 0.99
N ALA A 194 -18.97 4.74 2.05
CA ALA A 194 -18.64 3.31 2.04
C ALA A 194 -19.92 2.46 2.01
N THR A 195 -20.34 2.00 0.82
CA THR A 195 -21.60 1.23 0.68
C THR A 195 -21.54 -0.15 1.33
N TYR A 196 -20.36 -0.73 1.55
CA TYR A 196 -20.20 -2.00 2.27
C TYR A 196 -20.35 -1.85 3.79
N GLU A 197 -20.39 -0.61 4.31
CA GLU A 197 -20.44 -0.30 5.74
C GLU A 197 -21.48 0.79 6.06
N ASN A 198 -22.43 1.09 5.14
CA ASN A 198 -23.37 2.19 5.31
C ASN A 198 -24.36 2.01 6.47
N LEU A 199 -24.65 0.78 6.90
CA LEU A 199 -25.48 0.51 8.09
C LEU A 199 -24.71 0.63 9.41
N GLU A 200 -23.39 0.82 9.34
CA GLU A 200 -22.55 1.08 10.51
C GLU A 200 -22.68 2.55 10.98
N GLY A 201 -23.22 3.42 10.12
CA GLY A 201 -23.32 4.87 10.33
C GLY A 201 -22.16 5.64 9.69
N SER A 202 -22.18 6.97 9.80
CA SER A 202 -21.07 7.79 9.30
C SER A 202 -19.80 7.54 10.11
N HIS A 203 -18.70 7.32 9.43
CA HIS A 203 -17.42 6.95 10.04
C HIS A 203 -16.26 7.22 9.10
N LEU A 204 -15.07 7.30 9.66
CA LEU A 204 -13.81 7.14 8.95
C LEU A 204 -13.39 5.68 9.04
N HIS A 205 -13.33 4.95 7.92
CA HIS A 205 -12.67 3.66 7.85
C HIS A 205 -11.16 3.89 7.62
N PHE A 206 -10.35 3.50 8.61
CA PHE A 206 -8.91 3.75 8.61
C PHE A 206 -8.12 2.46 8.59
N GLU A 207 -7.28 2.27 7.57
CA GLU A 207 -6.37 1.13 7.44
C GLU A 207 -4.92 1.58 7.44
N LEU A 208 -4.03 0.72 7.93
CA LEU A 208 -2.60 0.95 7.92
C LEU A 208 -1.86 -0.28 7.39
N LYS A 209 -0.89 -0.04 6.51
CA LYS A 209 0.03 -1.09 6.04
C LYS A 209 1.47 -0.72 6.35
N LYS A 210 2.27 -1.73 6.67
CA LYS A 210 3.73 -1.65 6.77
C LYS A 210 4.33 -2.67 5.81
N ASP A 211 5.20 -2.24 4.90
CA ASP A 211 5.81 -3.12 3.91
C ASP A 211 4.79 -3.98 3.14
N GLY A 212 3.65 -3.37 2.79
CA GLY A 212 2.55 -3.99 2.05
C GLY A 212 1.65 -4.96 2.84
N LYS A 213 1.86 -5.10 4.15
CA LYS A 213 1.03 -5.93 5.03
C LYS A 213 0.19 -5.05 5.94
N TYR A 214 -1.07 -5.42 6.13
CA TYR A 214 -1.92 -4.78 7.12
C TYR A 214 -1.33 -4.94 8.52
N VAL A 215 -1.36 -3.88 9.28
CA VAL A 215 -0.96 -3.82 10.69
C VAL A 215 -2.09 -3.24 11.51
N ASN A 216 -2.11 -3.57 12.80
CA ASN A 216 -3.12 -3.06 13.72
C ASN A 216 -2.93 -1.56 13.96
N PRO A 217 -3.85 -0.69 13.50
CA PRO A 217 -3.69 0.75 13.69
C PRO A 217 -3.65 1.16 15.17
N ARG A 218 -4.28 0.38 16.09
CA ARG A 218 -4.25 0.66 17.52
C ARG A 218 -2.83 0.70 18.09
N GLU A 219 -1.96 -0.21 17.63
CA GLU A 219 -0.59 -0.30 18.11
C GLU A 219 0.26 0.89 17.67
N VAL A 220 0.00 1.40 16.46
CA VAL A 220 0.73 2.54 15.89
C VAL A 220 0.21 3.86 16.42
N LEU A 221 -1.12 4.00 16.58
CA LEU A 221 -1.77 5.22 17.09
C LEU A 221 -1.86 5.27 18.62
N GLU A 222 -1.47 4.21 19.32
CA GLU A 222 -1.47 4.09 20.80
C GLU A 222 -2.86 4.34 21.44
N ILE A 223 -3.92 3.73 20.88
CA ILE A 223 -5.33 3.87 21.33
C ILE A 223 -5.95 2.55 21.82
#